data_197de50b1d19ec3451d0e853c90d59f1
#
_entry.id   197de50b1d19ec3451d0e853c90d59f1
#
_cell.length_a   1.000
_cell.length_b   1.000
_cell.length_c   1.000
_cell.angle_alpha   90.00
_cell.angle_beta   90.00
_cell.angle_gamma   90.00
#
_symmetry.space_group_name_H-M   'P 1'
#
loop_
_entity.id
_entity.type
_entity.pdbx_description
1 polymer ?
#
loop_
_entity_poly.entity_id
_entity_poly.type
_entity_poly.pdbx_seq_one_letter_code
_entity_poly.pdbx_strand_id
1 'polypeptide(L)'
;NYFVVDSMPLEVCKISRSSRSKICKEIEYAMPNKGFCASQNLHFYGYKLHAVCSIEGVFQSFDLSPASVHDIHYLQDIKNQMSDCVLLGDKGYLSQTIQLDLFNEVNIKLETPKRKNQKDYKPQFYQFRKYRKRIETLFSQLCDQFMIRRNYAKTFQGFKTRILAKITTLTTIQYLNRFVFNRNINNLKINLV
;
A
#
# COMPACT_ATOMS: atom_id res chain seq x y z
N ASN A 1 16.76 -8.62 -5.45
CA ASN A 1 16.02 -7.37 -5.23
C ASN A 1 15.05 -7.53 -4.05
N TYR A 2 14.95 -6.49 -3.20
CA TYR A 2 14.04 -6.45 -2.05
C TYR A 2 12.95 -5.42 -2.28
N PHE A 3 11.70 -5.83 -2.02
CA PHE A 3 10.53 -4.96 -2.09
C PHE A 3 9.72 -5.06 -0.80
N VAL A 4 8.87 -4.08 -0.56
CA VAL A 4 8.01 -4.02 0.62
C VAL A 4 6.57 -3.88 0.17
N VAL A 5 5.68 -4.69 0.72
CA VAL A 5 4.23 -4.62 0.50
C VAL A 5 3.52 -4.19 1.78
N ASP A 6 2.57 -3.28 1.64
CA ASP A 6 1.67 -2.85 2.72
C ASP A 6 0.40 -2.22 2.17
N SER A 7 -0.56 -1.93 3.06
CA SER A 7 -1.80 -1.26 2.71
C SER A 7 -2.09 -0.09 3.66
N MET A 8 -2.81 0.92 3.15
CA MET A 8 -3.29 2.03 3.97
C MET A 8 -4.78 2.30 3.74
N PRO A 9 -5.53 2.70 4.80
CA PRO A 9 -6.93 3.05 4.68
C PRO A 9 -7.13 4.39 3.97
N LEU A 10 -8.11 4.44 3.06
CA LEU A 10 -8.58 5.63 2.38
C LEU A 10 -10.08 5.78 2.60
N GLU A 11 -10.44 6.70 3.47
CA GLU A 11 -11.84 6.97 3.79
C GLU A 11 -12.55 7.71 2.65
N VAL A 12 -13.75 7.28 2.31
CA VAL A 12 -14.67 7.98 1.41
C VAL A 12 -15.54 8.96 2.19
N CYS A 13 -15.97 8.58 3.37
CA CYS A 13 -16.71 9.43 4.30
C CYS A 13 -16.60 8.88 5.73
N LYS A 14 -16.98 9.69 6.73
CA LYS A 14 -17.06 9.24 8.12
C LYS A 14 -17.98 8.01 8.23
N ILE A 15 -17.59 7.02 9.03
CA ILE A 15 -18.31 5.74 9.19
C ILE A 15 -19.78 5.95 9.61
N SER A 16 -20.07 6.97 10.41
CA SER A 16 -21.44 7.35 10.79
C SER A 16 -22.35 7.79 9.63
N ARG A 17 -21.74 8.12 8.49
CA ARG A 17 -22.46 8.51 7.25
C ARG A 17 -22.50 7.38 6.21
N SER A 18 -21.87 6.25 6.45
CA SER A 18 -21.69 5.17 5.46
C SER A 18 -23.00 4.64 4.88
N SER A 19 -24.07 4.51 5.71
CA SER A 19 -25.38 4.01 5.28
C SER A 19 -26.08 4.95 4.28
N ARG A 20 -25.86 6.25 4.40
CA ARG A 20 -26.49 7.30 3.55
C ARG A 20 -25.58 7.76 2.41
N SER A 21 -24.33 7.34 2.38
CA SER A 21 -23.38 7.74 1.35
C SER A 21 -23.77 7.15 -0.01
N LYS A 22 -23.78 8.01 -1.03
CA LYS A 22 -23.95 7.61 -2.45
C LYS A 22 -22.64 7.68 -3.23
N ILE A 23 -21.51 7.98 -2.56
CA ILE A 23 -20.21 8.22 -3.18
C ILE A 23 -19.61 6.88 -3.63
N CYS A 24 -19.10 6.82 -4.87
CA CYS A 24 -18.42 5.67 -5.48
C CYS A 24 -19.27 4.38 -5.50
N LYS A 25 -20.59 4.49 -5.72
CA LYS A 25 -21.51 3.33 -5.77
C LYS A 25 -22.00 2.99 -7.18
N GLU A 26 -21.43 3.60 -8.20
CA GLU A 26 -21.81 3.39 -9.60
C GLU A 26 -21.31 2.06 -10.17
N ILE A 27 -20.31 1.42 -9.54
CA ILE A 27 -19.73 0.15 -9.98
C ILE A 27 -19.85 -0.85 -8.83
N GLU A 28 -20.67 -1.88 -9.00
CA GLU A 28 -21.05 -2.81 -7.94
C GLU A 28 -19.84 -3.50 -7.26
N TYR A 29 -18.93 -4.08 -8.05
CA TYR A 29 -17.75 -4.78 -7.51
C TYR A 29 -16.71 -3.85 -6.86
N ALA A 30 -16.79 -2.54 -7.12
CA ALA A 30 -15.90 -1.53 -6.58
C ALA A 30 -16.57 -0.62 -5.53
N MET A 31 -17.76 -0.98 -5.03
CA MET A 31 -18.42 -0.18 -3.99
C MET A 31 -17.59 -0.14 -2.71
N PRO A 32 -17.44 1.06 -2.09
CA PRO A 32 -16.76 1.19 -0.81
C PRO A 32 -17.54 0.47 0.29
N ASN A 33 -16.86 -0.09 1.24
CA ASN A 33 -17.46 -0.78 2.37
C ASN A 33 -16.73 -0.50 3.69
N LYS A 34 -17.19 -1.13 4.78
CA LYS A 34 -16.60 -0.98 6.10
C LYS A 34 -15.39 -1.90 6.23
N GLY A 35 -14.28 -1.36 6.75
CA GLY A 35 -13.08 -2.10 7.08
C GLY A 35 -12.54 -1.70 8.45
N PHE A 36 -11.52 -2.42 8.89
CA PHE A 36 -10.81 -2.17 10.14
C PHE A 36 -9.31 -2.06 9.87
N CYS A 37 -8.70 -0.99 10.37
CA CYS A 37 -7.27 -0.79 10.34
C CYS A 37 -6.68 -1.12 11.72
N ALA A 38 -6.02 -2.27 11.85
CA ALA A 38 -5.51 -2.76 13.13
C ALA A 38 -4.41 -1.86 13.71
N SER A 39 -3.53 -1.31 12.87
CA SER A 39 -2.43 -0.44 13.30
C SER A 39 -2.92 0.88 13.92
N GLN A 40 -4.09 1.37 13.50
CA GLN A 40 -4.68 2.61 13.98
C GLN A 40 -5.86 2.36 14.94
N ASN A 41 -6.24 1.08 15.17
CA ASN A 41 -7.44 0.68 15.92
C ASN A 41 -8.69 1.44 15.45
N LEU A 42 -8.86 1.58 14.12
CA LEU A 42 -9.87 2.42 13.50
C LEU A 42 -10.76 1.64 12.55
N HIS A 43 -12.08 1.72 12.77
CA HIS A 43 -13.07 1.33 11.76
C HIS A 43 -13.26 2.48 10.77
N PHE A 44 -13.26 2.19 9.48
CA PHE A 44 -13.44 3.18 8.43
C PHE A 44 -14.36 2.68 7.33
N TYR A 45 -14.87 3.59 6.50
CA TYR A 45 -15.67 3.29 5.33
C TYR A 45 -15.00 3.85 4.08
N GLY A 46 -14.63 2.97 3.17
CA GLY A 46 -13.90 3.38 1.96
C GLY A 46 -13.15 2.25 1.29
N TYR A 47 -11.89 2.52 1.00
CA TYR A 47 -10.97 1.66 0.27
C TYR A 47 -9.68 1.43 1.05
N LYS A 48 -8.93 0.42 0.64
CA LYS A 48 -7.51 0.27 0.96
C LYS A 48 -6.68 0.57 -0.28
N LEU A 49 -5.64 1.37 -0.11
CA LEU A 49 -4.56 1.47 -1.08
C LEU A 49 -3.52 0.42 -0.74
N HIS A 50 -3.40 -0.58 -1.57
CA HIS A 50 -2.31 -1.56 -1.52
C HIS A 50 -1.14 -1.03 -2.35
N ALA A 51 0.07 -1.25 -1.90
CA ALA A 51 1.24 -0.83 -2.66
C ALA A 51 2.45 -1.74 -2.43
N VAL A 52 3.29 -1.83 -3.44
CA VAL A 52 4.64 -2.38 -3.36
C VAL A 52 5.62 -1.28 -3.68
N CYS A 53 6.66 -1.16 -2.86
CA CYS A 53 7.77 -0.25 -3.16
C CYS A 53 9.12 -0.96 -3.01
N SER A 54 10.14 -0.43 -3.69
CA SER A 54 11.53 -0.82 -3.47
C SER A 54 12.02 -0.38 -2.09
N ILE A 55 13.12 -0.95 -1.61
CA ILE A 55 13.76 -0.53 -0.35
C ILE A 55 14.28 0.91 -0.41
N GLU A 56 14.44 1.47 -1.60
CA GLU A 56 14.79 2.88 -1.80
C GLU A 56 13.57 3.80 -1.69
N GLY A 57 12.36 3.26 -1.81
CA GLY A 57 11.10 4.00 -1.68
C GLY A 57 10.52 4.45 -3.01
N VAL A 58 10.66 3.66 -4.06
CA VAL A 58 10.00 3.88 -5.35
C VAL A 58 8.84 2.91 -5.49
N PHE A 59 7.64 3.39 -5.80
CA PHE A 59 6.49 2.53 -6.06
C PHE A 59 6.72 1.67 -7.31
N GLN A 60 6.44 0.36 -7.16
CA GLN A 60 6.50 -0.61 -8.25
C GLN A 60 5.10 -1.01 -8.71
N SER A 61 4.19 -1.17 -7.76
CA SER A 61 2.80 -1.55 -8.00
C SER A 61 1.90 -0.93 -6.96
N PHE A 62 0.67 -0.65 -7.32
CA PHE A 62 -0.38 -0.27 -6.38
C PHE A 62 -1.76 -0.62 -6.95
N ASP A 63 -2.71 -0.87 -6.05
CA ASP A 63 -4.11 -1.08 -6.39
C ASP A 63 -5.05 -0.60 -5.28
N LEU A 64 -6.34 -0.49 -5.61
CA LEU A 64 -7.41 -0.11 -4.69
C LEU A 64 -8.40 -1.25 -4.54
N SER A 65 -8.63 -1.68 -3.31
CA SER A 65 -9.71 -2.62 -2.99
C SER A 65 -10.74 -2.00 -2.04
N PRO A 66 -12.00 -2.47 -2.03
CA PRO A 66 -12.94 -2.14 -0.96
C PRO A 66 -12.38 -2.49 0.42
N ALA A 67 -12.70 -1.71 1.44
CA ALA A 67 -12.05 -1.78 2.76
C ALA A 67 -12.14 -3.13 3.48
N SER A 68 -13.17 -3.96 3.19
CA SER A 68 -13.33 -5.29 3.78
C SER A 68 -12.43 -6.36 3.16
N VAL A 69 -11.88 -6.13 1.97
CA VAL A 69 -11.02 -7.09 1.28
C VAL A 69 -9.74 -7.29 2.09
N HIS A 70 -9.38 -8.55 2.35
CA HIS A 70 -8.17 -8.86 3.11
C HIS A 70 -6.92 -8.58 2.28
N ASP A 71 -5.90 -8.00 2.89
CA ASP A 71 -4.66 -7.54 2.22
C ASP A 71 -3.94 -8.64 1.46
N ILE A 72 -4.11 -9.88 1.90
CA ILE A 72 -3.51 -11.06 1.28
C ILE A 72 -3.94 -11.28 -0.18
N HIS A 73 -5.14 -10.83 -0.57
CA HIS A 73 -5.63 -10.97 -1.94
C HIS A 73 -4.82 -10.17 -2.94
N TYR A 74 -4.21 -9.06 -2.51
CA TYR A 74 -3.34 -8.26 -3.37
C TYR A 74 -2.07 -9.02 -3.83
N LEU A 75 -1.67 -10.05 -3.09
CA LEU A 75 -0.53 -10.89 -3.49
C LEU A 75 -0.77 -11.64 -4.82
N GLN A 76 -2.03 -11.89 -5.18
CA GLN A 76 -2.37 -12.50 -6.48
C GLN A 76 -2.11 -11.52 -7.63
N ASP A 77 -2.38 -10.24 -7.41
CA ASP A 77 -2.11 -9.18 -8.41
C ASP A 77 -0.59 -8.98 -8.58
N ILE A 78 0.16 -9.02 -7.48
CA ILE A 78 1.63 -8.92 -7.47
C ILE A 78 2.26 -10.05 -8.31
N LYS A 79 1.73 -11.27 -8.23
CA LYS A 79 2.18 -12.44 -8.99
C LYS A 79 2.19 -12.20 -10.50
N ASN A 80 1.26 -11.40 -11.01
CA ASN A 80 1.17 -11.05 -12.42
C ASN A 80 2.10 -9.90 -12.85
N GLN A 81 2.75 -9.24 -11.91
CA GLN A 81 3.48 -7.99 -12.15
C GLN A 81 4.97 -8.08 -11.79
N MET A 82 5.35 -9.06 -10.98
CA MET A 82 6.71 -9.17 -10.44
C MET A 82 7.16 -10.63 -10.40
N SER A 83 8.48 -10.85 -10.47
CA SER A 83 9.14 -12.14 -10.29
C SER A 83 10.54 -11.98 -9.67
N ASP A 84 11.17 -13.08 -9.30
CA ASP A 84 12.58 -13.17 -8.92
C ASP A 84 13.01 -12.18 -7.82
N CYS A 85 12.24 -12.06 -6.76
CA CYS A 85 12.49 -11.08 -5.73
C CYS A 85 12.14 -11.57 -4.31
N VAL A 86 12.57 -10.81 -3.32
CA VAL A 86 12.16 -10.96 -1.92
C VAL A 86 11.14 -9.86 -1.59
N LEU A 87 9.94 -10.27 -1.21
CA LEU A 87 8.86 -9.38 -0.82
C LEU A 87 8.70 -9.39 0.71
N LEU A 88 8.80 -8.22 1.33
CA LEU A 88 8.67 -8.04 2.77
C LEU A 88 7.27 -7.54 3.10
N GLY A 89 6.47 -8.36 3.77
CA GLY A 89 5.12 -8.01 4.24
C GLY A 89 5.03 -7.93 5.76
N ASP A 90 3.91 -7.42 6.25
CA ASP A 90 3.55 -7.51 7.67
C ASP A 90 2.92 -8.86 8.01
N LYS A 91 2.43 -9.02 9.26
CA LYS A 91 1.74 -10.26 9.70
C LYS A 91 0.40 -10.50 9.02
N GLY A 92 -0.19 -9.48 8.41
CA GLY A 92 -1.44 -9.58 7.65
C GLY A 92 -1.28 -10.37 6.36
N TYR A 93 -0.07 -10.47 5.84
CA TYR A 93 0.27 -11.25 4.63
C TYR A 93 0.69 -12.69 4.92
N LEU A 94 0.58 -13.16 6.17
CA LEU A 94 0.99 -14.50 6.56
C LEU A 94 0.00 -15.55 6.03
N SER A 95 0.42 -16.33 5.02
CA SER A 95 -0.29 -17.49 4.50
C SER A 95 0.71 -18.45 3.87
N GLN A 96 0.80 -19.65 4.42
CA GLN A 96 1.71 -20.67 3.91
C GLN A 96 1.38 -21.09 2.46
N THR A 97 0.10 -21.22 2.15
CA THR A 97 -0.35 -21.58 0.80
C THR A 97 0.08 -20.55 -0.24
N ILE A 98 -0.17 -19.25 0.03
CA ILE A 98 0.19 -18.18 -0.91
C ILE A 98 1.70 -17.98 -0.98
N GLN A 99 2.43 -18.18 0.12
CA GLN A 99 3.89 -18.12 0.12
C GLN A 99 4.51 -19.19 -0.80
N LEU A 100 3.99 -20.42 -0.75
CA LEU A 100 4.42 -21.51 -1.61
C LEU A 100 4.06 -21.24 -3.07
N ASP A 101 2.86 -20.76 -3.33
CA ASP A 101 2.36 -20.42 -4.66
C ASP A 101 3.25 -19.33 -5.31
N LEU A 102 3.50 -18.23 -4.62
CA LEU A 102 4.39 -17.17 -5.08
C LEU A 102 5.82 -17.64 -5.36
N PHE A 103 6.33 -18.52 -4.50
CA PHE A 103 7.68 -19.07 -4.70
C PHE A 103 7.75 -20.01 -5.90
N ASN A 104 6.81 -20.92 -6.02
CA ASN A 104 6.83 -21.95 -7.07
C ASN A 104 6.53 -21.39 -8.46
N GLU A 105 5.63 -20.42 -8.59
CA GLU A 105 5.20 -19.92 -9.90
C GLU A 105 6.04 -18.74 -10.42
N VAL A 106 6.46 -17.84 -9.53
CA VAL A 106 7.12 -16.58 -9.94
C VAL A 106 8.41 -16.30 -9.17
N ASN A 107 8.92 -17.26 -8.39
CA ASN A 107 10.15 -17.15 -7.61
C ASN A 107 10.15 -15.91 -6.67
N ILE A 108 9.01 -15.58 -6.10
CA ILE A 108 8.89 -14.53 -5.09
C ILE A 108 8.99 -15.15 -3.70
N LYS A 109 10.02 -14.78 -2.93
CA LYS A 109 10.15 -15.17 -1.53
C LYS A 109 9.44 -14.14 -0.66
N LEU A 110 8.23 -14.49 -0.15
CA LEU A 110 7.50 -13.63 0.78
C LEU A 110 8.01 -13.84 2.21
N GLU A 111 8.59 -12.80 2.80
CA GLU A 111 9.10 -12.77 4.17
C GLU A 111 8.17 -11.94 5.07
N THR A 112 7.54 -12.61 6.03
CA THR A 112 6.64 -11.99 7.02
C THR A 112 7.11 -12.27 8.45
N PRO A 113 6.87 -11.36 9.41
CA PRO A 113 7.19 -11.64 10.81
C PRO A 113 6.31 -12.77 11.36
N LYS A 114 6.91 -13.79 11.94
CA LYS A 114 6.17 -14.85 12.62
C LYS A 114 5.45 -14.31 13.86
N ARG A 115 4.30 -14.91 14.21
CA ARG A 115 3.58 -14.60 15.45
C ARG A 115 4.30 -15.25 16.62
N LYS A 116 4.33 -14.57 17.79
CA LYS A 116 5.02 -15.07 19.00
C LYS A 116 4.53 -16.43 19.50
N ASN A 117 3.29 -16.79 19.19
CA ASN A 117 2.66 -18.07 19.57
C ASN A 117 2.93 -19.22 18.57
N GLN A 118 3.70 -19.00 17.51
CA GLN A 118 4.09 -20.07 16.59
C GLN A 118 5.28 -20.86 17.14
N LYS A 119 5.22 -22.21 16.99
CA LYS A 119 6.29 -23.12 17.48
C LYS A 119 7.68 -22.74 16.96
N ASP A 120 7.77 -22.27 15.72
CA ASP A 120 9.03 -21.88 15.06
C ASP A 120 9.27 -20.38 15.11
N TYR A 121 8.80 -19.70 16.16
CA TYR A 121 9.02 -18.26 16.28
C TYR A 121 10.50 -17.92 16.26
N LYS A 122 10.90 -17.08 15.31
CA LYS A 122 12.22 -16.41 15.26
C LYS A 122 12.00 -14.92 15.09
N PRO A 123 12.71 -14.06 15.82
CA PRO A 123 12.65 -12.63 15.60
C PRO A 123 13.00 -12.30 14.15
N GLN A 124 12.22 -11.40 13.54
CA GLN A 124 12.52 -10.95 12.18
C GLN A 124 13.88 -10.25 12.15
N PHE A 125 14.65 -10.50 11.10
CA PHE A 125 15.95 -9.89 10.90
C PHE A 125 15.85 -8.35 10.94
N TYR A 126 16.78 -7.70 11.64
CA TYR A 126 16.69 -6.25 11.91
C TYR A 126 16.57 -5.40 10.64
N GLN A 127 17.32 -5.76 9.58
CA GLN A 127 17.29 -5.04 8.31
C GLN A 127 15.90 -5.10 7.64
N PHE A 128 15.18 -6.23 7.74
CA PHE A 128 13.83 -6.35 7.18
C PHE A 128 12.85 -5.41 7.87
N ARG A 129 12.96 -5.24 9.19
CA ARG A 129 12.18 -4.24 9.92
C ARG A 129 12.51 -2.82 9.48
N LYS A 130 13.78 -2.52 9.21
CA LYS A 130 14.22 -1.23 8.70
C LYS A 130 13.67 -0.97 7.29
N TYR A 131 13.72 -1.97 6.41
CA TYR A 131 13.19 -1.85 5.05
C TYR A 131 11.68 -1.61 5.04
N ARG A 132 10.92 -2.31 5.88
CA ARG A 132 9.46 -2.12 5.98
C ARG A 132 9.04 -0.70 6.37
N LYS A 133 9.83 -0.01 7.16
CA LYS A 133 9.57 1.40 7.48
C LYS A 133 9.53 2.31 6.24
N ARG A 134 10.10 1.87 5.12
CA ARG A 134 10.13 2.67 3.90
C ARG A 134 8.73 2.89 3.33
N ILE A 135 7.89 1.88 3.26
CA ILE A 135 6.53 2.04 2.75
C ILE A 135 5.65 2.86 3.71
N GLU A 136 5.84 2.70 5.03
CA GLU A 136 5.19 3.53 6.04
C GLU A 136 5.53 5.02 5.84
N THR A 137 6.82 5.32 5.56
CA THR A 137 7.27 6.68 5.25
C THR A 137 6.63 7.22 3.98
N LEU A 138 6.53 6.41 2.91
CA LEU A 138 5.86 6.81 1.67
C LEU A 138 4.37 7.12 1.90
N PHE A 139 3.68 6.27 2.65
CA PHE A 139 2.28 6.51 3.00
C PHE A 139 2.10 7.79 3.83
N SER A 140 3.00 8.04 4.80
CA SER A 140 3.00 9.31 5.53
C SER A 140 3.20 10.51 4.60
N GLN A 141 4.17 10.45 3.69
CA GLN A 141 4.42 11.50 2.70
C GLN A 141 3.22 11.74 1.78
N LEU A 142 2.55 10.66 1.31
CA LEU A 142 1.30 10.79 0.55
C LEU A 142 0.20 11.47 1.37
N CYS A 143 0.11 11.21 2.67
CA CYS A 143 -0.86 11.84 3.54
C CYS A 143 -0.54 13.31 3.79
N ASP A 144 0.70 13.62 4.16
CA ASP A 144 1.09 14.93 4.69
C ASP A 144 1.37 15.96 3.58
N GLN A 145 2.04 15.54 2.50
CA GLN A 145 2.44 16.43 1.42
C GLN A 145 1.46 16.43 0.25
N PHE A 146 0.92 15.25 -0.09
CA PHE A 146 -0.01 15.11 -1.23
C PHE A 146 -1.47 15.02 -0.80
N MET A 147 -1.76 15.03 0.50
CA MET A 147 -3.13 14.99 1.05
C MET A 147 -3.97 13.86 0.45
N ILE A 148 -3.42 12.65 0.30
CA ILE A 148 -4.07 11.54 -0.40
C ILE A 148 -5.44 11.18 0.22
N ARG A 149 -5.59 11.35 1.53
CA ARG A 149 -6.85 11.12 2.26
C ARG A 149 -7.93 12.17 1.98
N ARG A 150 -7.57 13.35 1.44
CA ARG A 150 -8.53 14.39 1.02
C ARG A 150 -8.94 14.15 -0.43
N ASN A 151 -9.85 13.20 -0.62
CA ASN A 151 -10.39 12.86 -1.93
C ASN A 151 -11.90 13.08 -1.94
N TYR A 152 -12.35 14.12 -2.63
CA TYR A 152 -13.77 14.53 -2.70
C TYR A 152 -14.45 14.08 -3.99
N ALA A 153 -13.88 13.11 -4.70
CA ALA A 153 -14.52 12.54 -5.89
C ALA A 153 -15.84 11.87 -5.53
N LYS A 154 -16.81 11.94 -6.42
CA LYS A 154 -18.14 11.33 -6.23
C LYS A 154 -18.23 9.96 -6.88
N THR A 155 -17.43 9.71 -7.91
CA THR A 155 -17.37 8.46 -8.67
C THR A 155 -16.10 7.68 -8.33
N PHE A 156 -16.13 6.36 -8.48
CA PHE A 156 -14.97 5.49 -8.27
C PHE A 156 -13.83 5.85 -9.23
N GLN A 157 -14.16 6.09 -10.51
CA GLN A 157 -13.14 6.49 -11.49
C GLN A 157 -12.48 7.83 -11.11
N GLY A 158 -13.25 8.81 -10.70
CA GLY A 158 -12.71 10.09 -10.21
C GLY A 158 -11.88 9.91 -8.94
N PHE A 159 -12.27 8.99 -8.02
CA PHE A 159 -11.51 8.68 -6.83
C PHE A 159 -10.15 8.05 -7.19
N LYS A 160 -10.17 7.03 -8.06
CA LYS A 160 -8.97 6.34 -8.57
C LYS A 160 -8.02 7.29 -9.28
N THR A 161 -8.54 8.14 -10.18
CA THR A 161 -7.74 9.13 -10.92
C THR A 161 -7.00 10.10 -10.00
N ARG A 162 -7.66 10.58 -8.94
CA ARG A 162 -7.02 11.47 -7.95
C ARG A 162 -5.92 10.77 -7.14
N ILE A 163 -6.11 9.49 -6.81
CA ILE A 163 -5.06 8.69 -6.15
C ILE A 163 -3.87 8.51 -7.10
N LEU A 164 -4.13 8.10 -8.33
CA LEU A 164 -3.12 7.94 -9.37
C LEU A 164 -2.30 9.23 -9.56
N ALA A 165 -2.97 10.38 -9.72
CA ALA A 165 -2.30 11.66 -9.90
C ALA A 165 -1.32 11.98 -8.76
N LYS A 166 -1.68 11.69 -7.49
CA LYS A 166 -0.82 11.93 -6.33
C LYS A 166 0.39 11.01 -6.29
N ILE A 167 0.20 9.73 -6.60
CA ILE A 167 1.30 8.76 -6.70
C ILE A 167 2.24 9.15 -7.86
N THR A 168 1.69 9.49 -9.01
CA THR A 168 2.47 9.94 -10.18
C THR A 168 3.27 11.20 -9.84
N THR A 169 2.67 12.19 -9.17
CA THR A 169 3.38 13.42 -8.76
C THR A 169 4.56 13.08 -7.84
N LEU A 170 4.35 12.20 -6.84
CA LEU A 170 5.42 11.75 -5.95
C LEU A 170 6.55 11.10 -6.74
N THR A 171 6.24 10.16 -7.63
CA THR A 171 7.22 9.46 -8.45
C THR A 171 7.95 10.41 -9.42
N THR A 172 7.24 11.39 -9.99
CA THR A 172 7.84 12.42 -10.83
C THR A 172 8.87 13.26 -10.06
N ILE A 173 8.54 13.66 -8.82
CA ILE A 173 9.49 14.38 -7.97
C ILE A 173 10.72 13.52 -7.65
N GLN A 174 10.53 12.23 -7.36
CA GLN A 174 11.64 11.29 -7.17
C GLN A 174 12.54 11.20 -8.41
N TYR A 175 11.93 11.11 -9.59
CA TYR A 175 12.64 11.10 -10.87
C TYR A 175 13.46 12.38 -11.05
N LEU A 176 12.84 13.55 -10.87
CA LEU A 176 13.52 14.85 -10.99
C LEU A 176 14.66 14.97 -9.98
N ASN A 177 14.46 14.54 -8.74
CA ASN A 177 15.50 14.55 -7.71
C ASN A 177 16.70 13.71 -8.15
N ARG A 178 16.46 12.50 -8.67
CA ARG A 178 17.53 11.58 -9.06
C ARG A 178 18.27 12.02 -10.30
N PHE A 179 17.54 12.33 -11.38
CA PHE A 179 18.10 12.45 -12.73
C PHE A 179 18.31 13.88 -13.20
N VAL A 180 17.62 14.86 -12.59
CA VAL A 180 17.75 16.28 -12.98
C VAL A 180 18.54 17.07 -11.93
N PHE A 181 18.19 16.89 -10.65
CA PHE A 181 18.78 17.72 -9.58
C PHE A 181 19.90 17.03 -8.81
N ASN A 182 20.21 15.77 -9.10
CA ASN A 182 21.19 14.95 -8.37
C ASN A 182 21.02 15.02 -6.84
N ARG A 183 19.76 14.89 -6.39
CA ARG A 183 19.35 14.93 -4.99
C ARG A 183 18.92 13.55 -4.50
N ASN A 184 18.80 13.40 -3.18
CA ASN A 184 18.19 12.19 -2.61
C ASN A 184 16.74 12.07 -3.11
N ILE A 185 16.38 10.87 -3.63
CA ILE A 185 15.06 10.60 -4.22
C ILE A 185 13.90 10.87 -3.25
N ASN A 186 14.14 10.70 -1.95
CA ASN A 186 13.12 10.87 -0.92
C ASN A 186 13.01 12.29 -0.38
N ASN A 187 13.76 13.23 -0.94
CA ASN A 187 13.63 14.65 -0.60
C ASN A 187 12.43 15.27 -1.35
N LEU A 188 11.22 14.94 -0.87
CA LEU A 188 9.96 15.33 -1.51
C LEU A 188 9.48 16.72 -1.11
N LYS A 189 10.08 17.32 -0.09
CA LYS A 189 9.78 18.72 0.26
C LYS A 189 10.40 19.63 -0.80
N ILE A 190 9.54 20.23 -1.60
CA ILE A 190 9.94 21.25 -2.57
C ILE A 190 10.01 22.56 -1.79
N ASN A 191 11.21 23.06 -1.57
CA ASN A 191 11.36 24.47 -1.21
C ASN A 191 11.04 25.26 -2.47
N LEU A 192 9.84 25.82 -2.55
CA LEU A 192 9.54 26.90 -3.48
C LEU A 192 10.36 28.09 -2.99
N VAL A 193 11.52 28.28 -3.58
CA VAL A 193 12.32 29.50 -3.43
C VAL A 193 11.91 30.47 -4.51
#